data_48b63853de135f191bf06e9fcaa76308
#
_entry.id   48b63853de135f191bf06e9fcaa76308
#
_cell.length_a   1.000
_cell.length_b   1.000
_cell.length_c   1.000
_cell.angle_alpha   90.00
_cell.angle_beta   90.00
_cell.angle_gamma   90.00
#
_symmetry.space_group_name_H-M   'P 1'
#
loop_
_entity.id
_entity.type
_entity.pdbx_description
1 polymer ?
#
loop_
_entity_poly.entity_id
_entity_poly.type
_entity_poly.pdbx_seq_one_letter_code
_entity_poly.pdbx_strand_id
1 'polypeptide(L)'
;MSVPSTNKTIAKNTAFLYFRMMFTMIVSLYTSRVILQTLGVDNYGIYQSVGGIVGFLSFINSALSTGSSRFLTYELGTGNLEKLKRTFSTTLTIHIAIALFVVIVAETLGVWFLYNKLVIPAERMDAAVYTFHISILTAVFTLTQVPYNASIIAHEKMSVFAYMSIIEVSAKLGIVYLLSIGSYDKLKLYATLLFIVQVGLICIYRLYCSRHFKETVYRFVFDKAIFKEIAGFSGWSLFASSSTALNSQGILILLNMFFEPAVVAARSISIQVNMAASQFVDNFRTAANPQIVKKLAAGDLIGSKRLLLASTKYSYYMMFIICFPVCLLAHPLLKIWLGVVPDYTVIFLQIIVIQSLFQVFDTSFYTALYAKGRLKENALISPTLGLIRFPIIYFLFKAGYSPVALSWASLLTYAVLGLSLIHISEPTRQEAI
;
A
#
# COMPACT_ATOMS: atom_id res chain seq x y z
N MET A 1 -2.26 40.00 17.36
CA MET A 1 -2.41 39.14 16.18
C MET A 1 -3.50 38.10 16.47
N SER A 2 -4.66 38.21 15.83
CA SER A 2 -5.80 37.30 16.02
C SER A 2 -5.39 35.91 15.54
N VAL A 3 -5.42 34.91 16.43
CA VAL A 3 -5.28 33.50 16.10
C VAL A 3 -6.40 33.19 15.07
N PRO A 4 -6.08 32.85 13.82
CA PRO A 4 -7.11 32.46 12.85
C PRO A 4 -7.83 31.27 13.47
N SER A 5 -9.17 31.30 13.46
CA SER A 5 -9.97 30.28 14.10
C SER A 5 -9.47 28.91 13.64
N THR A 6 -8.95 28.11 14.54
CA THR A 6 -8.37 26.78 14.35
C THR A 6 -9.28 25.92 13.45
N ASN A 7 -10.60 26.10 13.59
CA ASN A 7 -11.60 25.39 12.80
C ASN A 7 -11.60 25.75 11.31
N LYS A 8 -11.35 27.03 10.93
CA LYS A 8 -11.27 27.45 9.52
C LYS A 8 -10.03 26.89 8.83
N THR A 9 -8.92 26.85 9.52
CA THR A 9 -7.66 26.26 9.01
C THR A 9 -7.80 24.74 8.85
N ILE A 10 -8.39 24.07 9.84
CA ILE A 10 -8.67 22.63 9.78
C ILE A 10 -9.60 22.33 8.60
N ALA A 11 -10.71 23.05 8.46
CA ALA A 11 -11.66 22.85 7.36
C ALA A 11 -11.00 23.05 5.98
N LYS A 12 -10.18 24.11 5.83
CA LYS A 12 -9.45 24.37 4.58
C LYS A 12 -8.45 23.24 4.24
N ASN A 13 -7.67 22.78 5.23
CA ASN A 13 -6.71 21.71 5.04
C ASN A 13 -7.41 20.39 4.71
N THR A 14 -8.51 20.08 5.38
CA THR A 14 -9.32 18.90 5.12
C THR A 14 -9.91 18.94 3.70
N ALA A 15 -10.50 20.05 3.29
CA ALA A 15 -11.03 20.22 1.93
C ALA A 15 -9.93 20.03 0.86
N PHE A 16 -8.72 20.59 1.09
CA PHE A 16 -7.60 20.41 0.18
C PHE A 16 -7.14 18.95 0.09
N LEU A 17 -7.11 18.23 1.21
CA LEU A 17 -6.76 16.80 1.22
C LEU A 17 -7.80 15.95 0.47
N TYR A 18 -9.09 16.23 0.64
CA TYR A 18 -10.15 15.56 -0.12
C TYR A 18 -10.08 15.87 -1.62
N PHE A 19 -9.87 17.14 -1.98
CA PHE A 19 -9.69 17.52 -3.38
C PHE A 19 -8.50 16.78 -4.01
N ARG A 20 -7.34 16.77 -3.35
CA ARG A 20 -6.17 16.01 -3.79
C ARG A 20 -6.49 14.53 -3.99
N MET A 21 -7.18 13.92 -3.01
CA MET A 21 -7.56 12.51 -3.07
C MET A 21 -8.46 12.22 -4.28
N MET A 22 -9.51 13.01 -4.46
CA MET A 22 -10.42 12.87 -5.60
C MET A 22 -9.69 13.04 -6.93
N PHE A 23 -8.85 14.06 -7.04
CA PHE A 23 -8.04 14.29 -8.23
C PHE A 23 -7.12 13.11 -8.53
N THR A 24 -6.32 12.66 -7.56
CA THR A 24 -5.40 11.53 -7.74
C THR A 24 -6.14 10.25 -8.09
N MET A 25 -7.28 9.98 -7.49
CA MET A 25 -8.10 8.81 -7.76
C MET A 25 -8.67 8.84 -9.20
N ILE A 26 -9.29 9.94 -9.61
CA ILE A 26 -9.88 10.06 -10.95
C ILE A 26 -8.80 9.91 -12.02
N VAL A 27 -7.67 10.61 -11.85
CA VAL A 27 -6.57 10.53 -12.81
C VAL A 27 -5.96 9.12 -12.82
N SER A 28 -5.80 8.46 -11.67
CA SER A 28 -5.29 7.08 -11.61
C SER A 28 -6.22 6.09 -12.31
N LEU A 29 -7.53 6.20 -12.11
CA LEU A 29 -8.51 5.34 -12.80
C LEU A 29 -8.49 5.58 -14.31
N TYR A 30 -8.43 6.84 -14.74
CA TYR A 30 -8.30 7.17 -16.17
C TYR A 30 -7.00 6.64 -16.76
N THR A 31 -5.88 6.86 -16.07
CA THR A 31 -4.55 6.38 -16.48
C THR A 31 -4.54 4.84 -16.65
N SER A 32 -5.12 4.10 -15.70
CA SER A 32 -5.19 2.64 -15.77
C SER A 32 -6.00 2.14 -16.97
N ARG A 33 -7.11 2.82 -17.29
CA ARG A 33 -7.88 2.53 -18.51
C ARG A 33 -6.99 2.63 -19.75
N VAL A 34 -6.30 3.74 -19.90
CA VAL A 34 -5.51 3.99 -21.12
C VAL A 34 -4.29 3.06 -21.17
N ILE A 35 -3.66 2.78 -20.03
CA ILE A 35 -2.56 1.80 -19.95
C ILE A 35 -3.06 0.42 -20.41
N LEU A 36 -4.20 -0.06 -19.91
CA LEU A 36 -4.75 -1.34 -20.31
C LEU A 36 -5.07 -1.40 -21.81
N GLN A 37 -5.64 -0.33 -22.37
CA GLN A 37 -5.94 -0.22 -23.79
C GLN A 37 -4.69 -0.16 -24.66
N THR A 38 -3.63 0.51 -24.19
CA THR A 38 -2.39 0.73 -24.94
C THR A 38 -1.45 -0.46 -24.87
N LEU A 39 -1.27 -1.05 -23.68
CA LEU A 39 -0.42 -2.23 -23.47
C LEU A 39 -1.09 -3.54 -23.91
N GLY A 40 -2.41 -3.59 -23.82
CA GLY A 40 -3.18 -4.82 -23.88
C GLY A 40 -3.19 -5.58 -22.55
N VAL A 41 -4.12 -6.55 -22.45
CA VAL A 41 -4.38 -7.27 -21.20
C VAL A 41 -3.16 -8.07 -20.73
N ASP A 42 -2.50 -8.79 -21.65
CA ASP A 42 -1.36 -9.66 -21.32
C ASP A 42 -0.15 -8.86 -20.83
N ASN A 43 0.25 -7.81 -21.57
CA ASN A 43 1.37 -6.96 -21.14
C ASN A 43 1.09 -6.24 -19.82
N TYR A 44 -0.16 -5.82 -19.59
CA TYR A 44 -0.56 -5.25 -18.31
C TYR A 44 -0.44 -6.29 -17.18
N GLY A 45 -0.87 -7.53 -17.44
CA GLY A 45 -0.72 -8.65 -16.52
C GLY A 45 0.74 -9.00 -16.24
N ILE A 46 1.60 -9.06 -17.27
CA ILE A 46 3.04 -9.27 -17.13
C ILE A 46 3.66 -8.17 -16.25
N TYR A 47 3.35 -6.90 -16.52
CA TYR A 47 3.82 -5.78 -15.72
C TYR A 47 3.44 -5.93 -14.24
N GLN A 48 2.18 -6.29 -13.95
CA GLN A 48 1.70 -6.48 -12.57
C GLN A 48 2.36 -7.69 -11.87
N SER A 49 2.58 -8.79 -12.60
CA SER A 49 3.23 -10.00 -12.05
C SER A 49 4.70 -9.75 -11.74
N VAL A 50 5.43 -9.20 -12.70
CA VAL A 50 6.86 -8.91 -12.61
C VAL A 50 7.14 -7.82 -11.57
N GLY A 51 6.37 -6.72 -11.63
CA GLY A 51 6.40 -5.65 -10.62
C GLY A 51 6.00 -6.17 -9.23
N GLY A 52 5.12 -7.16 -9.17
CA GLY A 52 4.70 -7.83 -7.95
C GLY A 52 5.85 -8.52 -7.19
N ILE A 53 6.80 -9.15 -7.90
CA ILE A 53 7.99 -9.77 -7.26
C ILE A 53 8.80 -8.71 -6.51
N VAL A 54 9.11 -7.61 -7.18
CA VAL A 54 9.85 -6.50 -6.58
C VAL A 54 9.01 -5.77 -5.54
N GLY A 55 7.72 -5.56 -5.83
CA GLY A 55 6.75 -4.97 -4.92
C GLY A 55 6.54 -5.77 -3.63
N PHE A 56 6.69 -7.10 -3.70
CA PHE A 56 6.69 -7.93 -2.51
C PHE A 56 7.78 -7.51 -1.52
N LEU A 57 8.96 -7.17 -1.99
CA LEU A 57 10.06 -6.70 -1.13
C LEU A 57 9.80 -5.32 -0.50
N SER A 58 8.74 -4.63 -0.89
CA SER A 58 8.34 -3.33 -0.32
C SER A 58 7.93 -3.41 1.16
N PHE A 59 7.65 -4.61 1.71
CA PHE A 59 7.40 -4.77 3.15
C PHE A 59 8.59 -4.31 4.00
N ILE A 60 9.80 -4.50 3.49
CA ILE A 60 11.03 -4.03 4.13
C ILE A 60 11.01 -2.50 4.21
N ASN A 61 10.63 -1.86 3.10
CA ASN A 61 10.51 -0.41 3.03
C ASN A 61 9.51 0.14 4.06
N SER A 62 8.32 -0.45 4.15
CA SER A 62 7.27 -0.03 5.09
C SER A 62 7.70 -0.17 6.55
N ALA A 63 8.33 -1.29 6.89
CA ALA A 63 8.80 -1.56 8.24
C ALA A 63 9.90 -0.57 8.69
N LEU A 64 10.85 -0.31 7.80
CA LEU A 64 11.97 0.60 8.07
C LEU A 64 11.55 2.07 8.06
N SER A 65 10.57 2.45 7.24
CA SER A 65 10.03 3.80 7.17
C SER A 65 9.46 4.25 8.53
N THR A 66 8.73 3.37 9.19
CA THR A 66 8.17 3.64 10.53
C THR A 66 9.28 3.87 11.56
N GLY A 67 10.32 3.02 11.56
CA GLY A 67 11.49 3.18 12.42
C GLY A 67 12.24 4.48 12.13
N SER A 68 12.59 4.72 10.88
CA SER A 68 13.32 5.90 10.44
C SER A 68 12.61 7.20 10.84
N SER A 69 11.30 7.29 10.61
CA SER A 69 10.50 8.47 10.97
C SER A 69 10.48 8.70 12.47
N ARG A 70 10.33 7.63 13.28
CA ARG A 70 10.32 7.74 14.72
C ARG A 70 11.66 8.28 15.27
N PHE A 71 12.77 7.67 14.85
CA PHE A 71 14.10 8.04 15.37
C PHE A 71 14.51 9.43 14.93
N LEU A 72 14.28 9.82 13.67
CA LEU A 72 14.57 11.18 13.21
C LEU A 72 13.70 12.24 13.91
N THR A 73 12.41 11.96 14.11
CA THR A 73 11.52 12.86 14.86
C THR A 73 11.98 13.02 16.32
N TYR A 74 12.37 11.92 16.97
CA TYR A 74 12.86 11.96 18.33
C TYR A 74 14.15 12.80 18.45
N GLU A 75 15.15 12.54 17.60
CA GLU A 75 16.42 13.27 17.64
C GLU A 75 16.26 14.74 17.25
N LEU A 76 15.33 15.05 16.34
CA LEU A 76 14.99 16.43 16.03
C LEU A 76 14.41 17.15 17.28
N GLY A 77 13.57 16.46 18.05
CA GLY A 77 12.98 16.97 19.29
C GLY A 77 14.01 17.21 20.41
N THR A 78 15.12 16.47 20.44
CA THR A 78 16.22 16.69 21.40
C THR A 78 17.03 17.96 21.12
N GLY A 79 16.93 18.52 19.91
CA GLY A 79 17.71 19.70 19.49
C GLY A 79 19.20 19.44 19.22
N ASN A 80 19.68 18.19 19.34
CA ASN A 80 21.08 17.83 19.08
C ASN A 80 21.32 17.55 17.59
N LEU A 81 21.74 18.58 16.85
CA LEU A 81 21.95 18.51 15.41
C LEU A 81 23.01 17.46 15.00
N GLU A 82 24.09 17.29 15.77
CA GLU A 82 25.13 16.32 15.43
C GLU A 82 24.63 14.88 15.58
N LYS A 83 23.82 14.60 16.61
CA LYS A 83 23.20 13.29 16.79
C LYS A 83 22.16 13.04 15.72
N LEU A 84 21.36 14.05 15.35
CA LEU A 84 20.39 13.98 14.24
C LEU A 84 21.09 13.66 12.90
N LYS A 85 22.21 14.31 12.56
CA LYS A 85 23.01 14.01 11.36
C LYS A 85 23.56 12.57 11.37
N ARG A 86 24.04 12.10 12.53
CA ARG A 86 24.50 10.70 12.69
C ARG A 86 23.34 9.72 12.48
N THR A 87 22.18 10.00 13.08
CA THR A 87 20.98 9.17 12.93
C THR A 87 20.54 9.11 11.47
N PHE A 88 20.47 10.25 10.76
CA PHE A 88 20.16 10.29 9.34
C PHE A 88 21.16 9.48 8.51
N SER A 89 22.46 9.70 8.71
CA SER A 89 23.51 9.03 7.95
C SER A 89 23.54 7.52 8.20
N THR A 90 23.39 7.09 9.47
CA THR A 90 23.30 5.67 9.85
C THR A 90 22.04 5.03 9.19
N THR A 91 20.90 5.72 9.27
CA THR A 91 19.65 5.25 8.66
C THR A 91 19.81 5.10 7.13
N LEU A 92 20.40 6.07 6.45
CA LEU A 92 20.63 5.98 5.00
C LEU A 92 21.62 4.87 4.64
N THR A 93 22.68 4.66 5.45
CA THR A 93 23.62 3.55 5.26
C THR A 93 22.91 2.19 5.39
N ILE A 94 22.01 2.04 6.37
CA ILE A 94 21.18 0.83 6.52
C ILE A 94 20.32 0.61 5.26
N HIS A 95 19.67 1.65 4.75
CA HIS A 95 18.82 1.53 3.55
C HIS A 95 19.62 1.21 2.30
N ILE A 96 20.85 1.73 2.16
CA ILE A 96 21.75 1.37 1.06
C ILE A 96 22.16 -0.12 1.16
N ALA A 97 22.51 -0.59 2.36
CA ALA A 97 22.86 -2.01 2.57
C ALA A 97 21.68 -2.93 2.25
N ILE A 98 20.47 -2.56 2.66
CA ILE A 98 19.24 -3.30 2.35
C ILE A 98 18.91 -3.24 0.85
N ALA A 99 19.11 -2.10 0.21
CA ALA A 99 18.92 -2.00 -1.25
C ALA A 99 19.88 -2.94 -2.00
N LEU A 100 21.13 -3.03 -1.59
CA LEU A 100 22.10 -4.00 -2.15
C LEU A 100 21.66 -5.45 -1.89
N PHE A 101 21.20 -5.75 -0.69
CA PHE A 101 20.66 -7.09 -0.37
C PHE A 101 19.45 -7.42 -1.25
N VAL A 102 18.53 -6.47 -1.46
CA VAL A 102 17.37 -6.64 -2.35
C VAL A 102 17.80 -6.89 -3.78
N VAL A 103 18.82 -6.18 -4.28
CA VAL A 103 19.40 -6.43 -5.62
C VAL A 103 19.91 -7.85 -5.72
N ILE A 104 20.74 -8.31 -4.76
CA ILE A 104 21.30 -9.66 -4.78
C ILE A 104 20.20 -10.72 -4.79
N VAL A 105 19.18 -10.58 -3.92
CA VAL A 105 18.05 -11.51 -3.85
C VAL A 105 17.23 -11.48 -5.14
N ALA A 106 16.96 -10.30 -5.68
CA ALA A 106 16.18 -10.15 -6.90
C ALA A 106 16.91 -10.71 -8.13
N GLU A 107 18.22 -10.42 -8.28
CA GLU A 107 19.03 -10.91 -9.41
C GLU A 107 19.34 -12.41 -9.33
N THR A 108 19.26 -13.01 -8.15
CA THR A 108 19.47 -14.46 -7.99
C THR A 108 18.14 -15.21 -7.95
N LEU A 109 17.44 -15.12 -6.82
CA LEU A 109 16.19 -15.84 -6.60
C LEU A 109 15.04 -15.29 -7.45
N GLY A 110 14.98 -13.97 -7.63
CA GLY A 110 13.93 -13.32 -8.41
C GLY A 110 14.01 -13.66 -9.89
N VAL A 111 15.20 -13.63 -10.49
CA VAL A 111 15.41 -14.02 -11.90
C VAL A 111 15.11 -15.51 -12.09
N TRP A 112 15.62 -16.37 -11.18
CA TRP A 112 15.30 -17.80 -11.22
C TRP A 112 13.77 -18.03 -11.14
N PHE A 113 13.08 -17.32 -10.27
CA PHE A 113 11.63 -17.42 -10.09
C PHE A 113 10.88 -16.97 -11.34
N LEU A 114 11.30 -15.87 -11.96
CA LEU A 114 10.72 -15.34 -13.19
C LEU A 114 10.75 -16.36 -14.32
N TYR A 115 11.90 -17.04 -14.53
CA TYR A 115 12.06 -18.02 -15.59
C TYR A 115 11.39 -19.36 -15.32
N ASN A 116 11.30 -19.78 -14.06
CA ASN A 116 10.92 -21.16 -13.71
C ASN A 116 9.53 -21.29 -13.11
N LYS A 117 8.94 -20.20 -12.62
CA LYS A 117 7.70 -20.26 -11.84
C LYS A 117 6.57 -19.40 -12.40
N LEU A 118 6.88 -18.33 -13.13
CA LEU A 118 5.86 -17.49 -13.71
C LEU A 118 5.41 -18.03 -15.09
N VAL A 119 4.12 -17.91 -15.34
CA VAL A 119 3.52 -18.20 -16.64
C VAL A 119 3.61 -16.95 -17.51
N ILE A 120 4.63 -16.88 -18.37
CA ILE A 120 4.87 -15.77 -19.28
C ILE A 120 5.04 -16.35 -20.70
N PRO A 121 4.35 -15.81 -21.72
CA PRO A 121 4.53 -16.24 -23.10
C PRO A 121 6.00 -16.08 -23.53
N ALA A 122 6.54 -17.10 -24.22
CA ALA A 122 7.96 -17.14 -24.58
C ALA A 122 8.41 -15.90 -25.39
N GLU A 123 7.54 -15.41 -26.28
CA GLU A 123 7.75 -14.21 -27.11
C GLU A 123 7.79 -12.90 -26.29
N ARG A 124 7.26 -12.91 -25.06
CA ARG A 124 7.25 -11.75 -24.17
C ARG A 124 8.27 -11.83 -23.03
N MET A 125 9.02 -12.93 -22.95
CA MET A 125 10.00 -13.16 -21.86
C MET A 125 11.07 -12.07 -21.83
N ASP A 126 11.61 -11.65 -22.98
CA ASP A 126 12.60 -10.57 -23.07
C ASP A 126 12.08 -9.24 -22.50
N ALA A 127 10.82 -8.88 -22.81
CA ALA A 127 10.20 -7.68 -22.28
C ALA A 127 9.90 -7.80 -20.77
N ALA A 128 9.57 -8.99 -20.28
CA ALA A 128 9.36 -9.27 -18.87
C ALA A 128 10.66 -9.15 -18.07
N VAL A 129 11.76 -9.73 -18.55
CA VAL A 129 13.09 -9.64 -17.95
C VAL A 129 13.57 -8.18 -17.89
N TYR A 130 13.45 -7.44 -19.00
CA TYR A 130 13.76 -6.02 -19.03
C TYR A 130 12.96 -5.23 -17.98
N THR A 131 11.64 -5.44 -17.93
CA THR A 131 10.74 -4.79 -16.96
C THR A 131 11.14 -5.15 -15.52
N PHE A 132 11.57 -6.38 -15.28
CA PHE A 132 12.04 -6.85 -13.97
C PHE A 132 13.28 -6.08 -13.50
N HIS A 133 14.31 -5.97 -14.35
CA HIS A 133 15.53 -5.21 -14.02
C HIS A 133 15.24 -3.72 -13.78
N ILE A 134 14.38 -3.10 -14.59
CA ILE A 134 13.93 -1.72 -14.36
C ILE A 134 13.18 -1.58 -13.03
N SER A 135 12.38 -2.58 -12.65
CA SER A 135 11.68 -2.59 -11.37
C SER A 135 12.65 -2.72 -10.18
N ILE A 136 13.72 -3.53 -10.31
CA ILE A 136 14.79 -3.61 -9.30
C ILE A 136 15.48 -2.26 -9.12
N LEU A 137 15.86 -1.61 -10.22
CA LEU A 137 16.46 -0.26 -10.16
C LEU A 137 15.52 0.73 -9.46
N THR A 138 14.24 0.70 -9.79
CA THR A 138 13.21 1.54 -9.14
C THR A 138 13.15 1.28 -7.64
N ALA A 139 13.22 0.02 -7.21
CA ALA A 139 13.20 -0.35 -5.79
C ALA A 139 14.44 0.17 -5.04
N VAL A 140 15.64 0.11 -5.64
CA VAL A 140 16.87 0.67 -5.05
C VAL A 140 16.73 2.16 -4.76
N PHE A 141 16.24 2.93 -5.74
CA PHE A 141 16.02 4.35 -5.56
C PHE A 141 14.95 4.64 -4.50
N THR A 142 13.85 3.88 -4.50
CA THR A 142 12.76 4.03 -3.53
C THR A 142 13.20 3.69 -2.11
N LEU A 143 13.97 2.62 -1.90
CA LEU A 143 14.52 2.25 -0.59
C LEU A 143 15.45 3.34 -0.04
N THR A 144 16.32 3.88 -0.86
CA THR A 144 17.25 4.95 -0.44
C THR A 144 16.57 6.32 -0.27
N GLN A 145 15.31 6.46 -0.67
CA GLN A 145 14.50 7.67 -0.47
C GLN A 145 13.87 7.74 0.94
N VAL A 146 13.72 6.60 1.63
CA VAL A 146 12.98 6.52 2.92
C VAL A 146 13.49 7.50 3.97
N PRO A 147 14.81 7.66 4.24
CA PRO A 147 15.29 8.59 5.25
C PRO A 147 14.97 10.06 4.92
N TYR A 148 14.92 10.43 3.64
CA TYR A 148 14.51 11.76 3.21
C TYR A 148 13.02 12.02 3.47
N ASN A 149 12.18 11.05 3.16
CA ASN A 149 10.75 11.11 3.48
C ASN A 149 10.53 11.20 5.00
N ALA A 150 11.29 10.45 5.78
CA ALA A 150 11.25 10.48 7.23
C ALA A 150 11.65 11.86 7.80
N SER A 151 12.64 12.54 7.20
CA SER A 151 13.00 13.92 7.56
C SER A 151 11.86 14.91 7.27
N ILE A 152 11.18 14.79 6.12
CA ILE A 152 10.02 15.62 5.78
C ILE A 152 8.90 15.45 6.82
N ILE A 153 8.65 14.20 7.25
CA ILE A 153 7.66 13.87 8.28
C ILE A 153 8.08 14.47 9.63
N ALA A 154 9.34 14.30 10.02
CA ALA A 154 9.88 14.83 11.27
C ALA A 154 9.74 16.36 11.36
N HIS A 155 9.94 17.07 10.27
CA HIS A 155 9.76 18.52 10.15
C HIS A 155 8.30 18.94 9.88
N GLU A 156 7.32 18.02 9.91
CA GLU A 156 5.89 18.26 9.70
C GLU A 156 5.53 18.94 8.36
N LYS A 157 6.38 18.80 7.33
CA LYS A 157 6.17 19.40 6.00
C LYS A 157 5.28 18.57 5.10
N MET A 158 4.08 18.21 5.57
CA MET A 158 3.13 17.33 4.85
C MET A 158 2.64 17.91 3.52
N SER A 159 2.69 19.23 3.34
CA SER A 159 2.36 19.88 2.06
C SER A 159 3.25 19.42 0.91
N VAL A 160 4.52 19.08 1.20
CA VAL A 160 5.47 18.56 0.18
C VAL A 160 4.94 17.28 -0.44
N PHE A 161 4.46 16.33 0.38
CA PHE A 161 3.85 15.10 -0.13
C PHE A 161 2.60 15.37 -0.99
N ALA A 162 1.81 16.39 -0.61
CA ALA A 162 0.62 16.75 -1.36
C ALA A 162 0.97 17.25 -2.77
N TYR A 163 1.92 18.16 -2.90
CA TYR A 163 2.37 18.65 -4.19
C TYR A 163 3.04 17.55 -5.03
N MET A 164 3.91 16.75 -4.42
CA MET A 164 4.59 15.65 -5.12
C MET A 164 3.62 14.61 -5.64
N SER A 165 2.55 14.27 -4.90
CA SER A 165 1.55 13.32 -5.38
C SER A 165 0.78 13.84 -6.61
N ILE A 166 0.52 15.15 -6.68
CA ILE A 166 -0.11 15.75 -7.86
C ILE A 166 0.84 15.71 -9.06
N ILE A 167 2.12 16.05 -8.86
CA ILE A 167 3.15 15.97 -9.91
C ILE A 167 3.29 14.54 -10.41
N GLU A 168 3.36 13.56 -9.49
CA GLU A 168 3.48 12.14 -9.82
C GLU A 168 2.32 11.65 -10.69
N VAL A 169 1.09 11.94 -10.28
CA VAL A 169 -0.11 11.48 -11.00
C VAL A 169 -0.22 12.18 -12.36
N SER A 170 0.13 13.48 -12.44
CA SER A 170 0.16 14.22 -13.71
C SER A 170 1.25 13.70 -14.65
N ALA A 171 2.44 13.36 -14.13
CA ALA A 171 3.51 12.75 -14.90
C ALA A 171 3.13 11.36 -15.43
N LYS A 172 2.47 10.54 -14.61
CA LYS A 172 1.93 9.23 -15.03
C LYS A 172 0.88 9.37 -16.13
N LEU A 173 0.04 10.41 -16.08
CA LEU A 173 -0.88 10.73 -17.16
C LEU A 173 -0.12 11.10 -18.44
N GLY A 174 0.97 11.88 -18.34
CA GLY A 174 1.84 12.19 -19.46
C GLY A 174 2.46 10.96 -20.12
N ILE A 175 2.88 9.96 -19.33
CA ILE A 175 3.40 8.68 -19.83
C ILE A 175 2.41 8.01 -20.77
N VAL A 176 1.12 8.03 -20.44
CA VAL A 176 0.06 7.40 -21.25
C VAL A 176 0.03 7.95 -22.67
N TYR A 177 0.19 9.26 -22.81
CA TYR A 177 0.24 9.88 -24.14
C TYR A 177 1.54 9.52 -24.88
N LEU A 178 2.66 9.45 -24.17
CA LEU A 178 3.94 9.06 -24.76
C LEU A 178 3.94 7.60 -25.25
N LEU A 179 3.18 6.71 -24.60
CA LEU A 179 3.02 5.33 -25.03
C LEU A 179 2.29 5.17 -26.39
N SER A 180 1.54 6.19 -26.79
CA SER A 180 0.82 6.19 -28.08
C SER A 180 1.71 6.57 -29.24
N ILE A 181 2.93 7.08 -28.98
CA ILE A 181 3.87 7.60 -29.98
C ILE A 181 4.95 6.56 -30.24
N GLY A 182 5.15 6.20 -31.50
CA GLY A 182 6.24 5.35 -31.98
C GLY A 182 5.91 3.85 -32.01
N SER A 183 6.85 3.08 -32.58
CA SER A 183 6.76 1.61 -32.80
C SER A 183 7.56 0.77 -31.78
N TYR A 184 7.95 1.37 -30.67
CA TYR A 184 8.69 0.68 -29.62
C TYR A 184 7.84 -0.36 -28.88
N ASP A 185 8.48 -1.36 -28.28
CA ASP A 185 7.81 -2.28 -27.37
C ASP A 185 7.19 -1.49 -26.20
N LYS A 186 5.86 -1.49 -26.15
CA LYS A 186 5.09 -0.67 -25.22
C LYS A 186 5.32 -1.04 -23.75
N LEU A 187 5.59 -2.34 -23.45
CA LEU A 187 5.86 -2.78 -22.09
C LEU A 187 7.22 -2.26 -21.60
N LYS A 188 8.26 -2.36 -22.43
CA LYS A 188 9.59 -1.84 -22.12
C LYS A 188 9.56 -0.32 -21.96
N LEU A 189 8.89 0.37 -22.90
CA LEU A 189 8.76 1.82 -22.86
C LEU A 189 8.02 2.28 -21.60
N TYR A 190 6.92 1.61 -21.23
CA TYR A 190 6.14 1.91 -20.04
C TYR A 190 6.97 1.79 -18.76
N ALA A 191 7.68 0.66 -18.59
CA ALA A 191 8.56 0.45 -17.44
C ALA A 191 9.65 1.54 -17.34
N THR A 192 10.28 1.88 -18.47
CA THR A 192 11.32 2.92 -18.53
C THR A 192 10.79 4.30 -18.18
N LEU A 193 9.65 4.71 -18.73
CA LEU A 193 9.05 6.01 -18.45
C LEU A 193 8.62 6.14 -16.98
N LEU A 194 8.06 5.08 -16.40
CA LEU A 194 7.74 5.05 -14.97
C LEU A 194 9.00 5.20 -14.10
N PHE A 195 10.09 4.51 -14.47
CA PHE A 195 11.38 4.64 -13.78
C PHE A 195 11.90 6.08 -13.85
N ILE A 196 11.89 6.71 -15.03
CA ILE A 196 12.34 8.10 -15.21
C ILE A 196 11.52 9.05 -14.33
N VAL A 197 10.20 8.92 -14.32
CA VAL A 197 9.32 9.73 -13.45
C VAL A 197 9.64 9.51 -11.99
N GLN A 198 9.81 8.25 -11.56
CA GLN A 198 10.12 7.93 -10.17
C GLN A 198 11.47 8.51 -9.73
N VAL A 199 12.51 8.34 -10.54
CA VAL A 199 13.83 8.94 -10.28
C VAL A 199 13.76 10.46 -10.25
N GLY A 200 13.04 11.07 -11.17
CA GLY A 200 12.82 12.53 -11.21
C GLY A 200 12.17 13.03 -9.90
N LEU A 201 11.12 12.38 -9.43
CA LEU A 201 10.47 12.69 -8.15
C LEU A 201 11.44 12.55 -6.97
N ILE A 202 12.20 11.45 -6.92
CA ILE A 202 13.20 11.20 -5.88
C ILE A 202 14.26 12.31 -5.87
N CYS A 203 14.74 12.72 -7.04
CA CYS A 203 15.67 13.84 -7.16
C CYS A 203 15.09 15.16 -6.60
N ILE A 204 13.82 15.45 -6.89
CA ILE A 204 13.13 16.63 -6.35
C ILE A 204 13.02 16.56 -4.82
N TYR A 205 12.63 15.43 -4.27
CA TYR A 205 12.57 15.24 -2.82
C TYR A 205 13.93 15.43 -2.15
N ARG A 206 14.99 14.81 -2.71
CA ARG A 206 16.34 14.93 -2.17
C ARG A 206 16.86 16.35 -2.24
N LEU A 207 16.61 17.04 -3.36
CA LEU A 207 16.99 18.44 -3.54
C LEU A 207 16.23 19.34 -2.55
N TYR A 208 14.95 19.08 -2.33
CA TYR A 208 14.17 19.80 -1.33
C TYR A 208 14.78 19.60 0.07
N CYS A 209 15.03 18.35 0.47
CA CYS A 209 15.59 18.03 1.78
C CYS A 209 16.98 18.66 1.97
N SER A 210 17.88 18.54 0.99
CA SER A 210 19.23 19.09 1.09
C SER A 210 19.28 20.62 1.21
N ARG A 211 18.27 21.32 0.68
CA ARG A 211 18.15 22.77 0.78
C ARG A 211 17.51 23.26 2.08
N HIS A 212 16.63 22.47 2.67
CA HIS A 212 15.83 22.89 3.83
C HIS A 212 16.26 22.25 5.15
N PHE A 213 16.93 21.09 5.13
CA PHE A 213 17.23 20.31 6.32
C PHE A 213 18.74 20.05 6.42
N LYS A 214 19.38 20.60 7.46
CA LYS A 214 20.85 20.52 7.65
C LYS A 214 21.36 19.10 7.94
N GLU A 215 20.51 18.22 8.41
CA GLU A 215 20.84 16.83 8.74
C GLU A 215 20.90 15.93 7.51
N THR A 216 20.29 16.30 6.39
CA THR A 216 20.18 15.44 5.22
C THR A 216 21.44 15.38 4.34
N VAL A 217 22.51 16.05 4.76
CA VAL A 217 23.83 15.91 4.16
C VAL A 217 24.44 14.60 4.62
N TYR A 218 24.48 13.62 3.70
CA TYR A 218 25.03 12.29 3.99
C TYR A 218 26.52 12.33 4.29
N ARG A 219 26.90 11.67 5.38
CA ARG A 219 28.29 11.33 5.70
C ARG A 219 28.37 9.83 5.95
N PHE A 220 29.36 9.17 5.44
CA PHE A 220 29.52 7.73 5.70
C PHE A 220 29.87 7.54 7.19
N VAL A 221 28.84 7.39 8.02
CA VAL A 221 28.95 7.10 9.44
C VAL A 221 27.98 5.97 9.76
N PHE A 222 28.48 4.96 10.45
CA PHE A 222 27.67 3.85 10.95
C PHE A 222 27.79 3.78 12.47
N ASP A 223 26.69 4.08 13.15
CA ASP A 223 26.59 3.98 14.61
C ASP A 223 25.86 2.68 14.98
N LYS A 224 26.63 1.75 15.61
CA LYS A 224 26.13 0.43 15.99
C LYS A 224 25.00 0.49 17.02
N ALA A 225 25.00 1.49 17.91
CA ALA A 225 23.94 1.66 18.92
C ALA A 225 22.64 2.05 18.25
N ILE A 226 22.68 3.07 17.38
CA ILE A 226 21.54 3.52 16.58
C ILE A 226 21.01 2.39 15.69
N PHE A 227 21.91 1.64 15.04
CA PHE A 227 21.53 0.47 14.23
C PHE A 227 20.75 -0.56 15.07
N LYS A 228 21.22 -0.93 16.26
CA LYS A 228 20.57 -1.91 17.12
C LYS A 228 19.18 -1.45 17.57
N GLU A 229 19.02 -0.19 17.87
CA GLU A 229 17.74 0.40 18.24
C GLU A 229 16.75 0.38 17.06
N ILE A 230 17.16 0.81 15.86
CA ILE A 230 16.33 0.80 14.66
C ILE A 230 15.95 -0.64 14.28
N ALA A 231 16.89 -1.57 14.27
CA ALA A 231 16.67 -2.97 13.90
C ALA A 231 15.72 -3.67 14.89
N GLY A 232 15.90 -3.44 16.20
CA GLY A 232 15.03 -3.99 17.23
C GLY A 232 13.58 -3.51 17.13
N PHE A 233 13.39 -2.22 16.86
CA PHE A 233 12.05 -1.65 16.67
C PHE A 233 11.40 -2.12 15.36
N SER A 234 12.19 -2.18 14.27
CA SER A 234 11.69 -2.55 12.95
C SER A 234 11.33 -4.03 12.83
N GLY A 235 11.89 -4.90 13.69
CA GLY A 235 11.66 -6.35 13.61
C GLY A 235 10.18 -6.76 13.69
N TRP A 236 9.41 -6.18 14.62
CA TRP A 236 7.97 -6.41 14.72
C TRP A 236 7.19 -5.82 13.54
N SER A 237 7.62 -4.64 13.08
CA SER A 237 7.03 -4.02 11.89
C SER A 237 7.27 -4.85 10.63
N LEU A 238 8.42 -5.54 10.53
CA LEU A 238 8.71 -6.44 9.42
C LEU A 238 7.71 -7.60 9.34
N PHE A 239 7.38 -8.23 10.47
CA PHE A 239 6.39 -9.31 10.49
C PHE A 239 5.00 -8.84 10.01
N ALA A 240 4.51 -7.74 10.54
CA ALA A 240 3.21 -7.20 10.14
C ALA A 240 3.21 -6.76 8.66
N SER A 241 4.26 -6.08 8.21
CA SER A 241 4.40 -5.62 6.81
C SER A 241 4.56 -6.78 5.83
N SER A 242 5.24 -7.88 6.21
CA SER A 242 5.38 -9.07 5.36
C SER A 242 4.05 -9.74 5.10
N SER A 243 3.19 -9.87 6.10
CA SER A 243 1.83 -10.38 5.92
C SER A 243 1.01 -9.52 4.96
N THR A 244 1.09 -8.19 5.10
CA THR A 244 0.38 -7.26 4.21
C THR A 244 0.89 -7.39 2.78
N ALA A 245 2.21 -7.49 2.57
CA ALA A 245 2.79 -7.66 1.23
C ALA A 245 2.43 -9.02 0.60
N LEU A 246 2.41 -10.10 1.39
CA LEU A 246 1.92 -11.41 0.91
C LEU A 246 0.46 -11.34 0.49
N ASN A 247 -0.37 -10.66 1.24
CA ASN A 247 -1.78 -10.51 0.92
C ASN A 247 -2.07 -9.60 -0.29
N SER A 248 -1.19 -8.67 -0.62
CA SER A 248 -1.33 -7.78 -1.77
C SER A 248 -0.56 -8.30 -3.00
N GLN A 249 0.75 -8.33 -2.91
CA GLN A 249 1.63 -8.69 -4.03
C GLN A 249 1.81 -10.21 -4.18
N GLY A 250 1.94 -10.92 -3.06
CA GLY A 250 2.11 -12.37 -3.07
C GLY A 250 0.96 -13.10 -3.74
N ILE A 251 -0.26 -12.60 -3.62
CA ILE A 251 -1.45 -13.14 -4.30
C ILE A 251 -1.35 -12.98 -5.83
N LEU A 252 -0.85 -11.87 -6.34
CA LEU A 252 -0.68 -11.64 -7.78
C LEU A 252 0.41 -12.56 -8.34
N ILE A 253 1.50 -12.73 -7.60
CA ILE A 253 2.57 -13.67 -7.92
C ILE A 253 2.01 -15.10 -7.96
N LEU A 254 1.26 -15.50 -6.94
CA LEU A 254 0.67 -16.83 -6.84
C LEU A 254 -0.31 -17.10 -7.99
N LEU A 255 -1.12 -16.13 -8.38
CA LEU A 255 -1.97 -16.25 -9.56
C LEU A 255 -1.15 -16.50 -10.82
N ASN A 256 -0.06 -15.76 -11.04
CA ASN A 256 0.75 -15.93 -12.25
C ASN A 256 1.58 -17.23 -12.27
N MET A 257 1.78 -17.89 -11.11
CA MET A 257 2.41 -19.21 -11.08
C MET A 257 1.54 -20.31 -11.70
N PHE A 258 0.22 -20.12 -11.73
CA PHE A 258 -0.74 -21.15 -12.18
C PHE A 258 -1.60 -20.71 -13.37
N PHE A 259 -1.73 -19.39 -13.60
CA PHE A 259 -2.62 -18.83 -14.61
C PHE A 259 -1.90 -17.78 -15.46
N GLU A 260 -2.46 -17.53 -16.64
CA GLU A 260 -1.94 -16.55 -17.60
C GLU A 260 -1.94 -15.11 -17.07
N PRO A 261 -1.10 -14.22 -17.61
CA PRO A 261 -1.03 -12.82 -17.23
C PRO A 261 -2.37 -12.08 -17.29
N ALA A 262 -3.27 -12.44 -18.19
CA ALA A 262 -4.61 -11.87 -18.30
C ALA A 262 -5.42 -12.01 -17.01
N VAL A 263 -5.29 -13.14 -16.29
CA VAL A 263 -5.96 -13.35 -14.98
C VAL A 263 -5.39 -12.44 -13.91
N VAL A 264 -4.07 -12.19 -13.94
CA VAL A 264 -3.43 -11.23 -13.03
C VAL A 264 -3.89 -9.80 -13.32
N ALA A 265 -4.02 -9.43 -14.59
CA ALA A 265 -4.58 -8.16 -15.00
C ALA A 265 -6.01 -7.98 -14.46
N ALA A 266 -6.86 -8.99 -14.63
CA ALA A 266 -8.24 -9.01 -14.13
C ALA A 266 -8.31 -8.80 -12.61
N ARG A 267 -7.44 -9.48 -11.85
CA ARG A 267 -7.37 -9.34 -10.39
C ARG A 267 -6.86 -7.96 -9.98
N SER A 268 -5.84 -7.44 -10.64
CA SER A 268 -5.27 -6.11 -10.37
C SER A 268 -6.29 -4.99 -10.59
N ILE A 269 -7.08 -5.07 -11.66
CA ILE A 269 -8.18 -4.15 -11.94
C ILE A 269 -9.23 -4.19 -10.84
N SER A 270 -9.62 -5.38 -10.39
CA SER A 270 -10.61 -5.55 -9.32
C SER A 270 -10.12 -4.97 -8.00
N ILE A 271 -8.84 -5.17 -7.66
CA ILE A 271 -8.20 -4.55 -6.48
C ILE A 271 -8.23 -3.03 -6.59
N GLN A 272 -7.95 -2.47 -7.76
CA GLN A 272 -7.93 -1.02 -7.96
C GLN A 272 -9.29 -0.36 -7.74
N VAL A 273 -10.38 -0.96 -8.25
CA VAL A 273 -11.74 -0.48 -7.98
C VAL A 273 -12.06 -0.55 -6.49
N ASN A 274 -11.70 -1.66 -5.86
CA ASN A 274 -11.91 -1.84 -4.43
C ASN A 274 -11.13 -0.83 -3.57
N MET A 275 -9.88 -0.54 -3.93
CA MET A 275 -9.08 0.48 -3.25
C MET A 275 -9.71 1.87 -3.38
N ALA A 276 -10.23 2.23 -4.54
CA ALA A 276 -10.95 3.49 -4.75
C ALA A 276 -12.19 3.59 -3.86
N ALA A 277 -12.99 2.52 -3.75
CA ALA A 277 -14.15 2.46 -2.86
C ALA A 277 -13.76 2.56 -1.37
N SER A 278 -12.75 1.80 -0.96
CA SER A 278 -12.27 1.76 0.43
C SER A 278 -11.73 3.11 0.89
N GLN A 279 -11.09 3.88 0.01
CA GLN A 279 -10.48 5.16 0.35
C GLN A 279 -11.48 6.19 0.90
N PHE A 280 -12.73 6.16 0.45
CA PHE A 280 -13.80 7.02 1.02
C PHE A 280 -14.08 6.68 2.47
N VAL A 281 -14.20 5.40 2.77
CA VAL A 281 -14.49 4.90 4.13
C VAL A 281 -13.29 5.14 5.06
N ASP A 282 -12.07 4.90 4.58
CA ASP A 282 -10.85 5.09 5.35
C ASP A 282 -10.63 6.55 5.76
N ASN A 283 -10.95 7.49 4.87
CA ASN A 283 -10.86 8.92 5.20
C ASN A 283 -11.89 9.34 6.27
N PHE A 284 -13.11 8.85 6.17
CA PHE A 284 -14.13 9.07 7.21
C PHE A 284 -13.63 8.55 8.57
N ARG A 285 -13.07 7.34 8.61
CA ARG A 285 -12.56 6.73 9.84
C ARG A 285 -11.34 7.46 10.40
N THR A 286 -10.44 7.93 9.53
CA THR A 286 -9.28 8.72 9.95
C THR A 286 -9.69 9.97 10.71
N ALA A 287 -10.84 10.58 10.38
CA ALA A 287 -11.39 11.71 11.12
C ALA A 287 -12.05 11.28 12.44
N ALA A 288 -12.67 10.10 12.51
CA ALA A 288 -13.40 9.61 13.69
C ALA A 288 -12.46 9.00 14.75
N ASN A 289 -11.42 8.28 14.35
CA ASN A 289 -10.53 7.52 15.23
C ASN A 289 -9.91 8.34 16.38
N PRO A 290 -9.36 9.56 16.17
CA PRO A 290 -8.80 10.36 17.27
C PRO A 290 -9.82 10.70 18.36
N GLN A 291 -11.09 10.90 17.97
CA GLN A 291 -12.15 11.23 18.93
C GLN A 291 -12.52 10.02 19.80
N ILE A 292 -12.50 8.80 19.22
CA ILE A 292 -12.73 7.55 19.96
C ILE A 292 -11.63 7.40 21.04
N VAL A 293 -10.37 7.57 20.64
CA VAL A 293 -9.22 7.47 21.56
C VAL A 293 -9.26 8.54 22.64
N LYS A 294 -9.59 9.80 22.31
CA LYS A 294 -9.69 10.89 23.27
C LYS A 294 -10.77 10.64 24.33
N LYS A 295 -11.95 10.15 23.92
CA LYS A 295 -13.03 9.81 24.86
C LYS A 295 -12.60 8.68 25.81
N LEU A 296 -11.93 7.65 25.28
CA LEU A 296 -11.42 6.56 26.10
C LEU A 296 -10.38 7.05 27.10
N ALA A 297 -9.44 7.88 26.67
CA ALA A 297 -8.41 8.48 27.55
C ALA A 297 -9.01 9.40 28.64
N ALA A 298 -10.13 10.04 28.35
CA ALA A 298 -10.88 10.84 29.33
C ALA A 298 -11.75 10.02 30.31
N GLY A 299 -11.74 8.67 30.22
CA GLY A 299 -12.56 7.79 31.05
C GLY A 299 -14.03 7.66 30.60
N ASP A 300 -14.42 8.34 29.51
CA ASP A 300 -15.76 8.22 28.91
C ASP A 300 -15.87 6.93 28.06
N LEU A 301 -15.95 5.79 28.78
CA LEU A 301 -16.05 4.47 28.14
C LEU A 301 -17.33 4.32 27.30
N ILE A 302 -18.45 4.84 27.83
CA ILE A 302 -19.75 4.76 27.17
C ILE A 302 -19.75 5.59 25.90
N GLY A 303 -19.26 6.84 25.97
CA GLY A 303 -19.16 7.73 24.82
C GLY A 303 -18.18 7.23 23.76
N SER A 304 -17.05 6.65 24.17
CA SER A 304 -16.08 6.03 23.27
C SER A 304 -16.70 4.84 22.52
N LYS A 305 -17.37 3.93 23.26
CA LYS A 305 -18.07 2.76 22.69
C LYS A 305 -19.19 3.19 21.73
N ARG A 306 -20.00 4.16 22.13
CA ARG A 306 -21.08 4.68 21.27
C ARG A 306 -20.54 5.28 19.98
N LEU A 307 -19.44 6.04 20.05
CA LEU A 307 -18.80 6.63 18.88
C LEU A 307 -18.17 5.58 17.98
N LEU A 308 -17.52 4.55 18.54
CA LEU A 308 -16.96 3.42 17.80
C LEU A 308 -18.06 2.68 17.01
N LEU A 309 -19.18 2.33 17.68
CA LEU A 309 -20.30 1.64 17.04
C LEU A 309 -20.96 2.50 15.96
N ALA A 310 -21.13 3.80 16.21
CA ALA A 310 -21.64 4.73 15.22
C ALA A 310 -20.70 4.85 14.02
N SER A 311 -19.40 5.00 14.25
CA SER A 311 -18.38 5.03 13.19
C SER A 311 -18.39 3.76 12.35
N THR A 312 -18.48 2.59 12.98
CA THR A 312 -18.59 1.28 12.30
C THR A 312 -19.85 1.22 11.44
N LYS A 313 -20.99 1.60 12.00
CA LYS A 313 -22.30 1.59 11.31
C LYS A 313 -22.28 2.51 10.07
N TYR A 314 -21.78 3.73 10.21
CA TYR A 314 -21.69 4.66 9.08
C TYR A 314 -20.67 4.21 8.05
N SER A 315 -19.50 3.68 8.45
CA SER A 315 -18.53 3.09 7.56
C SER A 315 -19.13 1.93 6.74
N TYR A 316 -19.91 1.06 7.39
CA TYR A 316 -20.61 -0.04 6.72
C TYR A 316 -21.63 0.47 5.71
N TYR A 317 -22.46 1.46 6.07
CA TYR A 317 -23.43 2.03 5.16
C TYR A 317 -22.77 2.72 3.97
N MET A 318 -21.71 3.49 4.19
CA MET A 318 -20.95 4.12 3.10
C MET A 318 -20.39 3.06 2.15
N MET A 319 -19.77 2.00 2.69
CA MET A 319 -19.25 0.91 1.87
C MET A 319 -20.36 0.18 1.14
N PHE A 320 -21.50 -0.10 1.80
CA PHE A 320 -22.63 -0.78 1.18
C PHE A 320 -23.23 0.03 0.02
N ILE A 321 -23.42 1.34 0.19
CA ILE A 321 -23.94 2.23 -0.86
C ILE A 321 -23.04 2.24 -2.09
N ILE A 322 -21.72 2.13 -1.92
CA ILE A 322 -20.76 2.05 -3.02
C ILE A 322 -20.71 0.62 -3.61
N CYS A 323 -20.60 -0.39 -2.76
CA CYS A 323 -20.39 -1.77 -3.18
C CYS A 323 -21.64 -2.40 -3.82
N PHE A 324 -22.82 -2.06 -3.36
CA PHE A 324 -24.08 -2.65 -3.87
C PHE A 324 -24.30 -2.37 -5.37
N PRO A 325 -24.27 -1.11 -5.86
CA PRO A 325 -24.39 -0.86 -7.29
C PRO A 325 -23.18 -1.39 -8.09
N VAL A 326 -21.96 -1.33 -7.53
CA VAL A 326 -20.77 -1.88 -8.18
C VAL A 326 -20.89 -3.40 -8.36
N CYS A 327 -21.44 -4.11 -7.38
CA CYS A 327 -21.66 -5.56 -7.47
C CYS A 327 -22.72 -5.92 -8.51
N LEU A 328 -23.86 -5.21 -8.54
CA LEU A 328 -24.95 -5.47 -9.48
C LEU A 328 -24.59 -5.08 -10.92
N LEU A 329 -23.92 -3.97 -11.09
CA LEU A 329 -23.60 -3.38 -12.39
C LEU A 329 -22.12 -3.54 -12.75
N ALA A 330 -21.44 -4.57 -12.20
CA ALA A 330 -20.01 -4.78 -12.39
C ALA A 330 -19.60 -4.79 -13.86
N HIS A 331 -20.28 -5.60 -14.69
CA HIS A 331 -19.95 -5.70 -16.11
C HIS A 331 -20.15 -4.38 -16.88
N PRO A 332 -21.31 -3.72 -16.84
CA PRO A 332 -21.49 -2.45 -17.55
C PRO A 332 -20.57 -1.34 -17.04
N LEU A 333 -20.32 -1.25 -15.72
CA LEU A 333 -19.40 -0.26 -15.15
C LEU A 333 -17.96 -0.49 -15.65
N LEU A 334 -17.49 -1.74 -15.63
CA LEU A 334 -16.16 -2.09 -16.13
C LEU A 334 -16.06 -1.83 -17.65
N LYS A 335 -17.11 -2.14 -18.42
CA LYS A 335 -17.12 -1.90 -19.87
C LYS A 335 -17.07 -0.40 -20.20
N ILE A 336 -17.84 0.43 -19.50
CA ILE A 336 -17.80 1.90 -19.67
C ILE A 336 -16.44 2.44 -19.28
N TRP A 337 -15.87 1.94 -18.18
CA TRP A 337 -14.59 2.43 -17.70
C TRP A 337 -13.41 1.96 -18.57
N LEU A 338 -13.29 0.67 -18.85
CA LEU A 338 -12.10 0.07 -19.50
C LEU A 338 -12.22 -0.05 -21.01
N GLY A 339 -13.44 -0.18 -21.53
CA GLY A 339 -13.73 -0.56 -22.92
C GLY A 339 -13.59 -2.05 -23.18
N VAL A 340 -12.47 -2.66 -22.78
CA VAL A 340 -12.21 -4.10 -22.80
C VAL A 340 -12.22 -4.62 -21.36
N VAL A 341 -13.04 -5.66 -21.10
CA VAL A 341 -13.14 -6.27 -19.77
C VAL A 341 -12.46 -7.64 -19.84
N PRO A 342 -11.31 -7.83 -19.18
CA PRO A 342 -10.64 -9.13 -19.14
C PRO A 342 -11.51 -10.18 -18.45
N ASP A 343 -11.35 -11.46 -18.86
CA ASP A 343 -12.03 -12.57 -18.23
C ASP A 343 -11.77 -12.61 -16.73
N TYR A 344 -12.72 -13.12 -15.94
CA TYR A 344 -12.70 -13.15 -14.47
C TYR A 344 -12.77 -11.78 -13.78
N THR A 345 -12.62 -10.62 -14.46
CA THR A 345 -12.62 -9.31 -13.79
C THR A 345 -13.94 -9.04 -13.05
N VAL A 346 -15.07 -9.39 -13.67
CA VAL A 346 -16.40 -9.18 -13.08
C VAL A 346 -16.56 -9.96 -11.79
N ILE A 347 -16.28 -11.26 -11.82
CA ILE A 347 -16.44 -12.13 -10.64
C ILE A 347 -15.44 -11.77 -9.53
N PHE A 348 -14.19 -11.42 -9.89
CA PHE A 348 -13.22 -10.92 -8.92
C PHE A 348 -13.68 -9.63 -8.27
N LEU A 349 -14.25 -8.70 -9.03
CA LEU A 349 -14.78 -7.45 -8.51
C LEU A 349 -15.97 -7.69 -7.57
N GLN A 350 -16.92 -8.50 -7.98
CA GLN A 350 -18.09 -8.81 -7.15
C GLN A 350 -17.70 -9.40 -5.79
N ILE A 351 -16.79 -10.39 -5.79
CA ILE A 351 -16.39 -11.03 -4.53
C ILE A 351 -15.55 -10.08 -3.65
N ILE A 352 -14.65 -9.27 -4.24
CA ILE A 352 -13.81 -8.36 -3.44
C ILE A 352 -14.60 -7.22 -2.81
N VAL A 353 -15.63 -6.70 -3.49
CA VAL A 353 -16.48 -5.66 -2.89
C VAL A 353 -17.36 -6.21 -1.77
N ILE A 354 -17.85 -7.46 -1.89
CA ILE A 354 -18.54 -8.17 -0.79
C ILE A 354 -17.57 -8.39 0.38
N GLN A 355 -16.35 -8.82 0.12
CA GLN A 355 -15.29 -8.99 1.12
C GLN A 355 -15.04 -7.69 1.90
N SER A 356 -15.07 -6.54 1.22
CA SER A 356 -14.82 -5.23 1.85
C SER A 356 -15.88 -4.84 2.87
N LEU A 357 -17.11 -5.34 2.76
CA LEU A 357 -18.14 -5.16 3.80
C LEU A 357 -17.74 -5.84 5.11
N PHE A 358 -17.12 -7.02 5.05
CA PHE A 358 -16.57 -7.71 6.24
C PHE A 358 -15.33 -7.00 6.78
N GLN A 359 -14.48 -6.47 5.90
CA GLN A 359 -13.27 -5.75 6.27
C GLN A 359 -13.55 -4.48 7.08
N VAL A 360 -14.72 -3.84 6.92
CA VAL A 360 -15.14 -2.70 7.74
C VAL A 360 -15.19 -3.08 9.23
N PHE A 361 -15.66 -4.27 9.56
CA PHE A 361 -15.69 -4.75 10.96
C PHE A 361 -14.29 -4.99 11.51
N ASP A 362 -13.41 -5.68 10.75
CA ASP A 362 -12.01 -5.93 11.14
C ASP A 362 -11.29 -4.63 11.50
N THR A 363 -11.37 -3.61 10.64
CA THR A 363 -10.73 -2.32 10.90
C THR A 363 -11.33 -1.58 12.10
N SER A 364 -12.60 -1.78 12.41
CA SER A 364 -13.26 -1.20 13.59
C SER A 364 -12.77 -1.83 14.89
N PHE A 365 -12.62 -3.15 14.92
CA PHE A 365 -12.03 -3.88 16.04
C PHE A 365 -10.56 -3.50 16.25
N TYR A 366 -9.80 -3.34 15.16
CA TYR A 366 -8.44 -2.80 15.25
C TYR A 366 -8.41 -1.45 15.98
N THR A 367 -9.29 -0.53 15.63
CA THR A 367 -9.39 0.78 16.29
C THR A 367 -9.71 0.65 17.78
N ALA A 368 -10.59 -0.29 18.15
CA ALA A 368 -10.94 -0.55 19.56
C ALA A 368 -9.74 -1.10 20.36
N LEU A 369 -9.02 -2.07 19.80
CA LEU A 369 -7.82 -2.66 20.41
C LEU A 369 -6.68 -1.65 20.49
N TYR A 370 -6.50 -0.85 19.45
CA TYR A 370 -5.53 0.25 19.43
C TYR A 370 -5.80 1.27 20.55
N ALA A 371 -7.05 1.69 20.71
CA ALA A 371 -7.44 2.62 21.74
C ALA A 371 -7.18 2.08 23.16
N LYS A 372 -7.36 0.77 23.38
CA LYS A 372 -7.06 0.07 24.65
C LYS A 372 -5.58 -0.25 24.86
N GLY A 373 -4.70 0.04 23.92
CA GLY A 373 -3.27 -0.34 23.98
C GLY A 373 -2.98 -1.84 23.81
N ARG A 374 -3.97 -2.65 23.43
CA ARG A 374 -3.85 -4.10 23.19
C ARG A 374 -3.46 -4.43 21.75
N LEU A 375 -2.39 -3.81 21.27
CA LEU A 375 -1.93 -3.98 19.88
C LEU A 375 -1.36 -5.37 19.58
N LYS A 376 -0.78 -6.04 20.59
CA LYS A 376 -0.12 -7.34 20.40
C LYS A 376 -1.10 -8.43 19.90
N GLU A 377 -2.31 -8.44 20.42
CA GLU A 377 -3.33 -9.43 20.04
C GLU A 377 -3.71 -9.28 18.57
N ASN A 378 -3.98 -8.07 18.12
CA ASN A 378 -4.30 -7.82 16.71
C ASN A 378 -3.09 -7.98 15.79
N ALA A 379 -1.89 -7.60 16.23
CA ALA A 379 -0.66 -7.77 15.45
C ALA A 379 -0.29 -9.25 15.21
N LEU A 380 -0.84 -10.18 16.00
CA LEU A 380 -0.66 -11.62 15.80
C LEU A 380 -1.81 -12.24 15.00
N ILE A 381 -3.07 -11.92 15.30
CA ILE A 381 -4.23 -12.59 14.72
C ILE A 381 -4.40 -12.27 13.23
N SER A 382 -4.50 -11.01 12.89
CA SER A 382 -4.76 -10.60 11.50
C SER A 382 -3.62 -10.98 10.53
N PRO A 383 -2.33 -10.74 10.85
CA PRO A 383 -1.23 -11.21 10.02
C PRO A 383 -1.15 -12.74 9.91
N THR A 384 -1.38 -13.47 11.00
CA THR A 384 -1.31 -14.93 10.99
C THR A 384 -2.39 -15.55 10.10
N LEU A 385 -3.63 -15.06 10.16
CA LEU A 385 -4.71 -15.52 9.28
C LEU A 385 -4.41 -15.17 7.81
N GLY A 386 -3.82 -13.99 7.57
CA GLY A 386 -3.34 -13.62 6.25
C GLY A 386 -2.27 -14.56 5.71
N LEU A 387 -1.31 -14.97 6.56
CA LEU A 387 -0.25 -15.91 6.21
C LEU A 387 -0.79 -17.31 5.94
N ILE A 388 -1.74 -17.80 6.74
CA ILE A 388 -2.36 -19.13 6.57
C ILE A 388 -3.15 -19.21 5.27
N ARG A 389 -3.79 -18.14 4.86
CA ARG A 389 -4.53 -18.06 3.60
C ARG A 389 -3.67 -18.38 2.37
N PHE A 390 -2.42 -17.95 2.38
CA PHE A 390 -1.53 -18.12 1.22
C PHE A 390 -1.27 -19.60 0.85
N PRO A 391 -0.85 -20.48 1.77
CA PRO A 391 -0.74 -21.91 1.47
C PRO A 391 -2.08 -22.55 1.11
N ILE A 392 -3.20 -22.14 1.69
CA ILE A 392 -4.52 -22.67 1.33
C ILE A 392 -4.78 -22.40 -0.16
N ILE A 393 -4.57 -21.18 -0.64
CA ILE A 393 -4.76 -20.82 -2.04
C ILE A 393 -3.79 -21.61 -2.94
N TYR A 394 -2.53 -21.77 -2.54
CA TYR A 394 -1.54 -22.55 -3.28
C TYR A 394 -2.01 -24.00 -3.48
N PHE A 395 -2.49 -24.67 -2.42
CA PHE A 395 -2.99 -26.03 -2.53
C PHE A 395 -4.28 -26.13 -3.34
N LEU A 396 -5.19 -25.15 -3.28
CA LEU A 396 -6.37 -25.09 -4.13
C LEU A 396 -5.98 -25.02 -5.61
N PHE A 397 -5.03 -24.17 -5.98
CA PHE A 397 -4.55 -24.06 -7.35
C PHE A 397 -3.83 -25.34 -7.81
N LYS A 398 -3.00 -25.91 -6.95
CA LYS A 398 -2.33 -27.19 -7.22
C LYS A 398 -3.32 -28.34 -7.40
N ALA A 399 -4.48 -28.29 -6.76
CA ALA A 399 -5.58 -29.25 -6.93
C ALA A 399 -6.44 -28.98 -8.19
N GLY A 400 -6.10 -27.97 -9.00
CA GLY A 400 -6.79 -27.67 -10.28
C GLY A 400 -8.03 -26.78 -10.14
N TYR A 401 -8.25 -26.13 -9.00
CA TYR A 401 -9.36 -25.18 -8.86
C TYR A 401 -9.13 -23.92 -9.69
N SER A 402 -10.24 -23.32 -10.14
CA SER A 402 -10.23 -22.10 -10.96
C SER A 402 -9.62 -20.90 -10.20
N PRO A 403 -9.16 -19.84 -10.92
CA PRO A 403 -8.59 -18.66 -10.28
C PRO A 403 -9.55 -17.96 -9.29
N VAL A 404 -10.87 -18.18 -9.43
CA VAL A 404 -11.89 -17.62 -8.54
C VAL A 404 -11.80 -18.18 -7.12
N ALA A 405 -11.24 -19.39 -6.95
CA ALA A 405 -11.02 -20.00 -5.62
C ALA A 405 -10.24 -19.10 -4.66
N LEU A 406 -9.28 -18.30 -5.17
CA LEU A 406 -8.60 -17.25 -4.45
C LEU A 406 -9.56 -16.27 -3.75
N SER A 407 -10.55 -15.80 -4.51
CA SER A 407 -11.49 -14.78 -4.01
C SER A 407 -12.42 -15.35 -2.95
N TRP A 408 -12.88 -16.58 -3.14
CA TRP A 408 -13.68 -17.29 -2.13
C TRP A 408 -12.89 -17.60 -0.86
N ALA A 409 -11.65 -18.06 -0.97
CA ALA A 409 -10.78 -18.28 0.17
C ALA A 409 -10.52 -16.97 0.95
N SER A 410 -10.35 -15.86 0.22
CA SER A 410 -10.18 -14.54 0.82
C SER A 410 -11.44 -14.07 1.55
N LEU A 411 -12.61 -14.20 0.93
CA LEU A 411 -13.90 -13.85 1.52
C LEU A 411 -14.17 -14.65 2.81
N LEU A 412 -13.95 -15.96 2.77
CA LEU A 412 -14.10 -16.84 3.94
C LEU A 412 -13.15 -16.44 5.07
N THR A 413 -11.89 -16.12 4.75
CA THR A 413 -10.91 -15.66 5.75
C THR A 413 -11.37 -14.40 6.46
N TYR A 414 -11.87 -13.40 5.72
CA TYR A 414 -12.38 -12.15 6.33
C TYR A 414 -13.69 -12.38 7.10
N ALA A 415 -14.55 -13.26 6.65
CA ALA A 415 -15.77 -13.62 7.39
C ALA A 415 -15.41 -14.30 8.73
N VAL A 416 -14.49 -15.26 8.72
CA VAL A 416 -14.00 -15.94 9.94
C VAL A 416 -13.28 -14.95 10.86
N LEU A 417 -12.45 -14.05 10.32
CA LEU A 417 -11.78 -13.00 11.09
C LEU A 417 -12.79 -12.08 11.77
N GLY A 418 -13.80 -11.62 11.06
CA GLY A 418 -14.86 -10.78 11.61
C GLY A 418 -15.61 -11.46 12.75
N LEU A 419 -15.98 -12.73 12.59
CA LEU A 419 -16.65 -13.53 13.64
C LEU A 419 -15.73 -13.77 14.85
N SER A 420 -14.47 -14.13 14.62
CA SER A 420 -13.48 -14.33 15.68
C SER A 420 -13.25 -13.08 16.52
N LEU A 421 -13.17 -11.91 15.89
CA LEU A 421 -12.99 -10.64 16.59
C LEU A 421 -14.24 -10.23 17.39
N ILE A 422 -15.44 -10.59 16.95
CA ILE A 422 -16.67 -10.41 17.73
C ILE A 422 -16.57 -11.20 19.03
N HIS A 423 -16.20 -12.47 18.99
CA HIS A 423 -16.04 -13.32 20.18
C HIS A 423 -14.94 -12.83 21.13
N ILE A 424 -13.81 -12.35 20.61
CA ILE A 424 -12.72 -11.78 21.43
C ILE A 424 -13.14 -10.48 22.11
N SER A 425 -14.08 -9.73 21.53
CA SER A 425 -14.60 -8.49 22.11
C SER A 425 -15.73 -8.72 23.13
N GLU A 426 -16.34 -9.90 23.16
CA GLU A 426 -17.42 -10.27 24.12
C GLU A 426 -16.96 -10.36 25.59
N PRO A 427 -15.78 -10.87 26.00
CA PRO A 427 -15.33 -10.82 27.40
C PRO A 427 -15.24 -9.39 27.97
N THR A 428 -15.06 -8.41 27.11
CA THR A 428 -15.16 -7.00 27.53
C THR A 428 -16.60 -6.56 27.87
N ARG A 429 -17.59 -7.40 27.64
CA ARG A 429 -18.99 -7.17 28.02
C ARG A 429 -19.24 -7.60 29.47
N GLN A 430 -18.52 -8.61 29.97
CA GLN A 430 -18.64 -9.11 31.34
C GLN A 430 -17.80 -8.32 32.36
N GLU A 431 -16.69 -7.67 31.94
CA GLU A 431 -15.91 -6.79 32.83
C GLU A 431 -16.51 -5.36 32.98
N ALA A 432 -17.60 -5.07 32.31
CA ALA A 432 -18.29 -3.77 32.34
C ALA A 432 -19.67 -3.83 33.04
N ILE A 433 -19.97 -4.92 33.75
CA ILE A 433 -21.03 -5.05 34.76
C ILE A 433 -20.37 -5.18 36.16
#